data_db85549e096e48797936c29480f5120b
#
_entry.id   db85549e096e48797936c29480f5120b
#
_cell.length_a   1.000
_cell.length_b   1.000
_cell.length_c   1.000
_cell.angle_alpha   90.00
_cell.angle_beta   90.00
_cell.angle_gamma   90.00
#
_symmetry.space_group_name_H-M   'P 1'
#
loop_
_entity.id
_entity.type
_entity.pdbx_description
1 polymer ?
#
loop_
_entity_poly.entity_id
_entity_poly.type
_entity_poly.pdbx_seq_one_letter_code
_entity_poly.pdbx_strand_id
1 'polypeptide(L)'
;MLDSEDELRKYKNQFHIPLQKNGKEHIYFCGNSLGLQPKITKEFINQEINDWANLGVEGHTNASNPWLPYHEFLSKSYAKIVGAKKTEVVAMNTLTVNLHLMMVSFYRPTSKRFKIVIEGDAFPSDIYAIESQIKFHGFKIQEALIKLKPNKGESTLKKIKKQYCCHR
;
A
#
# COMPACT_ATOMS: atom_id res chain seq x y z
N MET A 1 2.04 -21.64 25.68
CA MET A 1 3.49 -21.48 25.90
C MET A 1 4.08 -20.41 25.01
N LEU A 2 4.05 -20.49 23.69
CA LEU A 2 4.67 -19.47 22.83
C LEU A 2 4.12 -18.05 23.06
N ASP A 3 2.82 -17.87 23.18
CA ASP A 3 2.20 -16.56 23.46
C ASP A 3 2.63 -15.94 24.80
N SER A 4 3.04 -16.75 25.80
CA SER A 4 3.46 -16.22 27.09
C SER A 4 4.85 -15.60 27.06
N GLU A 5 5.67 -15.99 26.10
CA GLU A 5 7.05 -15.53 25.89
C GLU A 5 7.15 -14.41 24.83
N ASP A 6 6.05 -14.14 24.11
CA ASP A 6 6.03 -13.12 23.06
C ASP A 6 5.91 -11.72 23.67
N GLU A 7 6.92 -10.89 23.45
CA GLU A 7 6.95 -9.47 23.88
C GLU A 7 5.80 -8.65 23.26
N LEU A 8 5.30 -9.04 22.09
CA LEU A 8 4.21 -8.38 21.38
C LEU A 8 2.82 -8.78 21.87
N ARG A 9 2.70 -9.81 22.73
CA ARG A 9 1.42 -10.29 23.28
C ARG A 9 0.53 -9.18 23.84
N LYS A 10 1.14 -8.18 24.48
CA LYS A 10 0.43 -7.03 25.08
C LYS A 10 -0.39 -6.22 24.07
N TYR A 11 0.00 -6.23 22.79
CA TYR A 11 -0.69 -5.49 21.73
C TYR A 11 -1.94 -6.21 21.21
N LYS A 12 -2.07 -7.52 21.39
CA LYS A 12 -3.24 -8.29 20.95
C LYS A 12 -4.55 -7.67 21.43
N ASN A 13 -4.59 -7.23 22.68
CA ASN A 13 -5.78 -6.65 23.31
C ASN A 13 -6.15 -5.25 22.76
N GLN A 14 -5.30 -4.64 21.94
CA GLN A 14 -5.56 -3.35 21.32
C GLN A 14 -6.38 -3.45 20.03
N PHE A 15 -6.66 -4.67 19.56
CA PHE A 15 -7.37 -4.93 18.33
C PHE A 15 -8.69 -5.65 18.55
N HIS A 16 -9.66 -5.41 17.65
CA HIS A 16 -10.89 -6.21 17.56
C HIS A 16 -10.59 -7.48 16.76
N ILE A 17 -10.73 -8.63 17.38
CA ILE A 17 -10.60 -9.92 16.71
C ILE A 17 -12.00 -10.42 16.38
N PRO A 18 -12.33 -10.73 15.10
CA PRO A 18 -13.63 -11.26 14.72
C PRO A 18 -13.94 -12.54 15.47
N LEU A 19 -15.22 -12.74 15.82
CA LEU A 19 -15.68 -13.93 16.52
C LEU A 19 -16.25 -14.96 15.55
N GLN A 20 -16.00 -16.22 15.82
CA GLN A 20 -16.65 -17.36 15.19
C GLN A 20 -18.12 -17.45 15.65
N LYS A 21 -18.93 -18.24 14.96
CA LYS A 21 -20.33 -18.50 15.33
C LYS A 21 -20.50 -19.06 16.75
N ASN A 22 -19.51 -19.74 17.29
CA ASN A 22 -19.47 -20.29 18.64
C ASN A 22 -18.97 -19.32 19.71
N GLY A 23 -18.76 -18.04 19.36
CA GLY A 23 -18.27 -16.99 20.27
C GLY A 23 -16.75 -16.98 20.52
N LYS A 24 -15.98 -17.90 19.96
CA LYS A 24 -14.52 -17.91 20.08
C LYS A 24 -13.87 -16.96 19.08
N GLU A 25 -12.72 -16.39 19.44
CA GLU A 25 -11.91 -15.60 18.51
C GLU A 25 -11.48 -16.41 17.30
N HIS A 26 -11.48 -15.78 16.12
CA HIS A 26 -10.83 -16.35 14.95
C HIS A 26 -9.31 -16.36 15.12
N ILE A 27 -8.66 -17.38 14.57
CA ILE A 27 -7.23 -17.34 14.29
C ILE A 27 -7.06 -16.53 13.01
N TYR A 28 -6.63 -15.26 13.16
CA TYR A 28 -6.63 -14.29 12.05
C TYR A 28 -5.24 -14.10 11.46
N PHE A 29 -5.01 -14.63 10.25
CA PHE A 29 -3.77 -14.49 9.48
C PHE A 29 -3.94 -13.74 8.15
N CYS A 30 -5.03 -12.96 8.01
CA CYS A 30 -5.33 -12.23 6.77
C CYS A 30 -4.83 -10.77 6.79
N GLY A 31 -3.91 -10.42 7.69
CA GLY A 31 -3.41 -9.06 7.85
C GLY A 31 -2.71 -8.49 6.61
N ASN A 32 -2.25 -9.34 5.70
CA ASN A 32 -1.71 -8.95 4.40
C ASN A 32 -2.77 -8.35 3.45
N SER A 33 -4.04 -8.72 3.63
CA SER A 33 -5.17 -8.20 2.85
C SER A 33 -5.88 -7.07 3.60
N LEU A 34 -6.27 -7.32 4.85
CA LEU A 34 -6.88 -6.33 5.73
C LEU A 34 -6.44 -6.61 7.17
N GLY A 35 -5.75 -5.65 7.79
CA GLY A 35 -5.37 -5.71 9.19
C GLY A 35 -6.58 -5.72 10.12
N LEU A 36 -6.40 -6.24 11.35
CA LEU A 36 -7.40 -6.12 12.40
C LEU A 36 -7.62 -4.64 12.76
N GLN A 37 -8.86 -4.28 13.07
CA GLN A 37 -9.21 -2.92 13.47
C GLN A 37 -8.63 -2.61 14.86
N PRO A 38 -7.79 -1.58 15.02
CA PRO A 38 -7.41 -1.07 16.34
C PRO A 38 -8.64 -0.53 17.09
N LYS A 39 -8.76 -0.82 18.38
CA LYS A 39 -9.89 -0.36 19.22
C LYS A 39 -9.98 1.16 19.28
N ILE A 40 -8.86 1.84 19.25
CA ILE A 40 -8.77 3.32 19.27
C ILE A 40 -9.27 3.98 17.97
N THR A 41 -9.46 3.23 16.88
CA THR A 41 -9.86 3.77 15.56
C THR A 41 -11.13 4.63 15.66
N LYS A 42 -12.11 4.19 16.45
CA LYS A 42 -13.37 4.92 16.63
C LYS A 42 -13.15 6.30 17.25
N GLU A 43 -12.24 6.42 18.19
CA GLU A 43 -11.91 7.69 18.86
C GLU A 43 -11.29 8.68 17.87
N PHE A 44 -10.35 8.24 17.06
CA PHE A 44 -9.75 9.08 16.01
C PHE A 44 -10.77 9.54 14.99
N ILE A 45 -11.65 8.65 14.52
CA ILE A 45 -12.70 9.04 13.56
C ILE A 45 -13.68 10.04 14.19
N ASN A 46 -14.10 9.80 15.43
CA ASN A 46 -15.00 10.72 16.12
C ASN A 46 -14.35 12.09 16.36
N GLN A 47 -13.05 12.14 16.62
CA GLN A 47 -12.32 13.41 16.75
C GLN A 47 -12.39 14.23 15.47
N GLU A 48 -12.14 13.61 14.32
CA GLU A 48 -12.21 14.31 13.02
C GLU A 48 -13.64 14.78 12.70
N ILE A 49 -14.66 13.95 13.00
CA ILE A 49 -16.06 14.32 12.80
C ILE A 49 -16.45 15.50 13.71
N ASN A 50 -15.99 15.52 14.95
CA ASN A 50 -16.25 16.60 15.90
C ASN A 50 -15.53 17.89 15.48
N ASP A 51 -14.28 17.81 15.05
CA ASP A 51 -13.54 18.97 14.55
C ASP A 51 -14.23 19.56 13.33
N TRP A 52 -14.71 18.73 12.40
CA TRP A 52 -15.51 19.21 11.27
C TRP A 52 -16.80 19.90 11.70
N ALA A 53 -17.55 19.30 12.62
CA ALA A 53 -18.81 19.88 13.11
C ALA A 53 -18.62 21.22 13.81
N ASN A 54 -17.52 21.37 14.56
CA ASN A 54 -17.29 22.56 15.39
C ASN A 54 -16.52 23.68 14.67
N LEU A 55 -15.65 23.33 13.73
CA LEU A 55 -14.71 24.27 13.10
C LEU A 55 -15.05 24.55 11.63
N GLY A 56 -15.78 23.66 10.95
CA GLY A 56 -16.05 23.82 9.52
C GLY A 56 -14.76 24.01 8.72
N VAL A 57 -14.70 25.07 7.90
CA VAL A 57 -13.52 25.39 7.08
C VAL A 57 -12.25 25.67 7.90
N GLU A 58 -12.39 26.15 9.12
CA GLU A 58 -11.26 26.43 10.00
C GLU A 58 -10.53 25.16 10.44
N GLY A 59 -11.15 23.98 10.32
CA GLY A 59 -10.50 22.70 10.55
C GLY A 59 -9.25 22.47 9.70
N HIS A 60 -9.12 23.15 8.56
CA HIS A 60 -7.93 23.09 7.75
C HIS A 60 -6.66 23.50 8.50
N THR A 61 -6.77 24.42 9.47
CA THR A 61 -5.64 24.99 10.22
C THR A 61 -5.73 24.80 11.72
N ASN A 62 -6.95 24.73 12.28
CA ASN A 62 -7.22 24.81 13.71
C ASN A 62 -7.75 23.51 14.33
N ALA A 63 -7.97 22.45 13.55
CA ALA A 63 -8.37 21.14 14.06
C ALA A 63 -7.29 20.54 14.98
N SER A 64 -7.67 19.55 15.79
CA SER A 64 -6.72 18.78 16.60
C SER A 64 -5.61 18.15 15.74
N ASN A 65 -5.98 17.71 14.53
CA ASN A 65 -5.08 17.32 13.46
C ASN A 65 -5.39 18.19 12.23
N PRO A 66 -4.70 19.33 12.03
CA PRO A 66 -5.00 20.23 10.93
C PRO A 66 -4.96 19.53 9.57
N TRP A 67 -5.97 19.76 8.73
CA TRP A 67 -6.15 18.96 7.53
C TRP A 67 -5.19 19.30 6.39
N LEU A 68 -4.68 20.53 6.32
CA LEU A 68 -3.71 20.94 5.29
C LEU A 68 -2.41 20.10 5.32
N PRO A 69 -1.71 19.98 6.48
CA PRO A 69 -0.49 19.18 6.58
C PRO A 69 -0.75 17.70 6.93
N TYR A 70 -1.99 17.21 6.83
CA TYR A 70 -2.37 15.88 7.32
C TYR A 70 -1.50 14.75 6.75
N HIS A 71 -1.10 14.86 5.48
CA HIS A 71 -0.22 13.91 4.79
C HIS A 71 1.19 13.81 5.40
N GLU A 72 1.61 14.80 6.22
CA GLU A 72 2.94 14.81 6.83
C GLU A 72 3.02 14.06 8.15
N PHE A 73 1.90 13.91 8.88
CA PHE A 73 1.88 13.37 10.24
C PHE A 73 2.43 11.95 10.32
N LEU A 74 2.15 11.13 9.33
CA LEU A 74 2.54 9.72 9.29
C LEU A 74 3.92 9.48 8.67
N SER A 75 4.46 10.45 7.92
CA SER A 75 5.69 10.27 7.13
C SER A 75 6.89 9.82 7.96
N LYS A 76 7.07 10.37 9.17
CA LYS A 76 8.18 10.00 10.07
C LYS A 76 8.07 8.55 10.56
N SER A 77 6.86 8.10 10.91
CA SER A 77 6.61 6.75 11.42
C SER A 77 6.71 5.72 10.30
N TYR A 78 6.11 6.00 9.15
CA TYR A 78 6.22 5.13 7.97
C TYR A 78 7.67 5.01 7.47
N ALA A 79 8.43 6.10 7.45
CA ALA A 79 9.83 6.07 7.05
C ALA A 79 10.66 5.08 7.90
N LYS A 80 10.41 5.01 9.22
CA LYS A 80 11.06 4.03 10.10
C LYS A 80 10.66 2.59 9.74
N ILE A 81 9.39 2.34 9.43
CA ILE A 81 8.88 1.00 9.12
C ILE A 81 9.46 0.50 7.80
N VAL A 82 9.53 1.36 6.78
CA VAL A 82 9.99 0.98 5.43
C VAL A 82 11.49 1.18 5.21
N GLY A 83 12.23 1.71 6.20
CA GLY A 83 13.67 1.94 6.08
C GLY A 83 14.03 3.08 5.13
N ALA A 84 13.22 4.14 5.08
CA ALA A 84 13.40 5.29 4.18
C ALA A 84 13.62 6.59 4.95
N LYS A 85 13.91 7.70 4.26
CA LYS A 85 13.91 9.05 4.83
C LYS A 85 12.49 9.60 4.91
N LYS A 86 12.22 10.53 5.85
CA LYS A 86 10.91 11.18 5.95
C LYS A 86 10.45 11.81 4.63
N THR A 87 11.37 12.36 3.84
CA THR A 87 11.09 13.02 2.56
C THR A 87 10.81 12.06 1.40
N GLU A 88 10.98 10.76 1.61
CA GLU A 88 10.79 9.71 0.59
C GLU A 88 9.47 8.95 0.79
N VAL A 89 8.70 9.30 1.83
CA VAL A 89 7.48 8.57 2.20
C VAL A 89 6.31 9.52 2.41
N VAL A 90 5.18 9.17 1.82
CA VAL A 90 3.91 9.87 2.02
C VAL A 90 2.78 8.85 2.15
N ALA A 91 1.86 9.08 3.10
CA ALA A 91 0.59 8.36 3.18
C ALA A 91 -0.41 9.04 2.25
N MET A 92 -0.88 8.31 1.25
CA MET A 92 -1.86 8.82 0.29
C MET A 92 -2.75 7.67 -0.17
N ASN A 93 -3.74 7.93 -0.94
CA ASN A 93 -4.71 7.06 -1.59
C ASN A 93 -4.53 5.52 -1.46
N THR A 94 -5.43 4.76 -2.08
CA THR A 94 -5.29 3.30 -2.22
C THR A 94 -4.18 2.94 -3.20
N LEU A 95 -3.70 1.70 -3.14
CA LEU A 95 -2.63 1.18 -4.02
C LEU A 95 -2.95 1.40 -5.50
N THR A 96 -4.14 1.03 -5.96
CA THR A 96 -4.53 1.15 -7.37
C THR A 96 -4.55 2.62 -7.84
N VAL A 97 -5.08 3.53 -7.01
CA VAL A 97 -5.07 4.98 -7.34
C VAL A 97 -3.63 5.49 -7.40
N ASN A 98 -2.78 5.12 -6.44
CA ASN A 98 -1.38 5.52 -6.43
C ASN A 98 -0.62 4.98 -7.65
N LEU A 99 -0.89 3.73 -8.05
CA LEU A 99 -0.30 3.15 -9.25
C LEU A 99 -0.67 3.97 -10.50
N HIS A 100 -1.95 4.34 -10.66
CA HIS A 100 -2.37 5.20 -11.77
C HIS A 100 -1.68 6.56 -11.74
N LEU A 101 -1.62 7.22 -10.58
CA LEU A 101 -0.94 8.52 -10.43
C LEU A 101 0.55 8.43 -10.78
N MET A 102 1.24 7.38 -10.33
CA MET A 102 2.64 7.15 -10.67
C MET A 102 2.83 6.87 -12.17
N MET A 103 1.95 6.07 -12.78
CA MET A 103 2.00 5.79 -14.21
C MET A 103 1.79 7.07 -15.03
N VAL A 104 0.78 7.88 -14.72
CA VAL A 104 0.53 9.17 -15.40
C VAL A 104 1.71 10.12 -15.20
N SER A 105 2.36 10.10 -14.05
CA SER A 105 3.49 11.00 -13.75
C SER A 105 4.80 10.58 -14.42
N PHE A 106 5.11 9.29 -14.44
CA PHE A 106 6.46 8.80 -14.79
C PHE A 106 6.52 7.93 -16.04
N TYR A 107 5.44 7.26 -16.44
CA TYR A 107 5.45 6.45 -17.63
C TYR A 107 5.33 7.35 -18.88
N ARG A 108 6.46 7.61 -19.51
CA ARG A 108 6.60 8.40 -20.76
C ARG A 108 7.12 7.50 -21.86
N PRO A 109 6.27 6.65 -22.48
CA PRO A 109 6.71 5.68 -23.45
C PRO A 109 7.12 6.35 -24.77
N THR A 110 8.12 5.75 -25.41
CA THR A 110 8.58 6.07 -26.76
C THR A 110 8.59 4.81 -27.61
N SER A 111 8.74 4.91 -28.93
CA SER A 111 8.87 3.75 -29.82
C SER A 111 10.00 2.78 -29.43
N LYS A 112 11.04 3.28 -28.73
CA LYS A 112 12.18 2.48 -28.27
C LYS A 112 12.06 2.01 -26.81
N ARG A 113 11.29 2.73 -25.97
CA ARG A 113 11.20 2.48 -24.52
C ARG A 113 9.74 2.58 -24.07
N PHE A 114 9.00 1.49 -24.20
CA PHE A 114 7.57 1.42 -23.89
C PHE A 114 7.18 0.19 -23.07
N LYS A 115 8.11 -0.73 -22.84
CA LYS A 115 7.83 -1.98 -22.15
C LYS A 115 7.76 -1.80 -20.64
N ILE A 116 6.80 -2.46 -20.02
CA ILE A 116 6.61 -2.55 -18.58
C ILE A 116 6.82 -3.99 -18.15
N VAL A 117 7.60 -4.18 -17.09
CA VAL A 117 7.88 -5.50 -16.52
C VAL A 117 7.18 -5.60 -15.18
N ILE A 118 6.40 -6.66 -14.97
CA ILE A 118 5.73 -6.97 -13.71
C ILE A 118 5.97 -8.41 -13.30
N GLU A 119 5.67 -8.74 -12.05
CA GLU A 119 5.63 -10.15 -11.61
C GLU A 119 4.47 -10.89 -12.28
N GLY A 120 4.65 -12.19 -12.53
CA GLY A 120 3.70 -12.99 -13.30
C GLY A 120 2.35 -13.19 -12.62
N ASP A 121 2.36 -13.19 -11.28
CA ASP A 121 1.19 -13.41 -10.44
C ASP A 121 0.77 -12.11 -9.71
N ALA A 122 1.02 -10.95 -10.32
CA ALA A 122 0.58 -9.65 -9.82
C ALA A 122 -0.94 -9.60 -9.59
N PHE A 123 -1.36 -8.79 -8.63
CA PHE A 123 -2.78 -8.67 -8.31
C PHE A 123 -3.58 -8.15 -9.52
N PRO A 124 -4.79 -8.66 -9.78
CA PRO A 124 -5.56 -8.30 -10.98
C PRO A 124 -5.75 -6.80 -11.20
N SER A 125 -6.01 -6.01 -10.14
CA SER A 125 -6.18 -4.56 -10.27
C SER A 125 -4.92 -3.87 -10.78
N ASP A 126 -3.72 -4.35 -10.42
CA ASP A 126 -2.45 -3.79 -10.86
C ASP A 126 -2.22 -4.10 -12.34
N ILE A 127 -2.57 -5.33 -12.75
CA ILE A 127 -2.50 -5.74 -14.14
C ILE A 127 -3.42 -4.86 -14.99
N TYR A 128 -4.68 -4.68 -14.57
CA TYR A 128 -5.65 -3.84 -15.32
C TYR A 128 -5.22 -2.37 -15.38
N ALA A 129 -4.68 -1.82 -14.29
CA ALA A 129 -4.16 -0.46 -14.28
C ALA A 129 -3.03 -0.28 -15.30
N ILE A 130 -2.06 -1.20 -15.35
CA ILE A 130 -0.94 -1.18 -16.28
C ILE A 130 -1.43 -1.36 -17.73
N GLU A 131 -2.32 -2.32 -17.97
CA GLU A 131 -2.89 -2.58 -19.31
C GLU A 131 -3.65 -1.37 -19.83
N SER A 132 -4.38 -0.65 -18.96
CA SER A 132 -5.09 0.58 -19.34
C SER A 132 -4.14 1.69 -19.77
N GLN A 133 -3.02 1.86 -19.07
CA GLN A 133 -2.00 2.85 -19.42
C GLN A 133 -1.28 2.50 -20.73
N ILE A 134 -0.97 1.24 -20.95
CA ILE A 134 -0.38 0.76 -22.22
C ILE A 134 -1.30 1.10 -23.39
N LYS A 135 -2.60 0.79 -23.26
CA LYS A 135 -3.61 1.10 -24.29
C LYS A 135 -3.78 2.60 -24.50
N PHE A 136 -3.82 3.38 -23.41
CA PHE A 136 -3.94 4.84 -23.47
C PHE A 136 -2.83 5.47 -24.29
N HIS A 137 -1.61 4.93 -24.21
CA HIS A 137 -0.47 5.38 -25.00
C HIS A 137 -0.37 4.74 -26.41
N GLY A 138 -1.38 3.98 -26.84
CA GLY A 138 -1.46 3.41 -28.19
C GLY A 138 -0.61 2.17 -28.44
N PHE A 139 -0.09 1.51 -27.37
CA PHE A 139 0.70 0.30 -27.51
C PHE A 139 -0.16 -0.96 -27.34
N LYS A 140 0.28 -2.07 -27.96
CA LYS A 140 -0.34 -3.37 -27.78
C LYS A 140 0.16 -4.01 -26.48
N ILE A 141 -0.75 -4.56 -25.68
CA ILE A 141 -0.43 -5.19 -24.39
C ILE A 141 0.60 -6.31 -24.59
N GLN A 142 0.44 -7.15 -25.60
CA GLN A 142 1.27 -8.31 -25.89
C GLN A 142 2.73 -7.92 -26.19
N GLU A 143 2.96 -6.72 -26.71
CA GLU A 143 4.29 -6.20 -27.02
C GLU A 143 4.91 -5.43 -25.85
N ALA A 144 4.06 -4.75 -25.05
CA ALA A 144 4.49 -3.82 -24.01
C ALA A 144 4.53 -4.43 -22.60
N LEU A 145 3.66 -5.39 -22.27
CA LEU A 145 3.59 -5.99 -20.93
C LEU A 145 4.36 -7.29 -20.84
N ILE A 146 5.41 -7.29 -20.02
CA ILE A 146 6.23 -8.48 -19.74
C ILE A 146 5.91 -9.00 -18.33
N LYS A 147 5.32 -10.18 -18.24
CA LYS A 147 5.01 -10.86 -16.98
C LYS A 147 6.12 -11.87 -16.66
N LEU A 148 6.86 -11.63 -15.57
CA LEU A 148 7.97 -12.48 -15.14
C LEU A 148 7.48 -13.55 -14.16
N LYS A 149 7.51 -14.81 -14.58
CA LYS A 149 7.30 -15.94 -13.67
C LYS A 149 8.67 -16.51 -13.26
N PRO A 150 8.97 -16.58 -11.96
CA PRO A 150 10.21 -17.20 -11.49
C PRO A 150 10.19 -18.69 -11.79
N ASN A 151 11.37 -19.29 -11.98
CA ASN A 151 11.51 -20.74 -12.03
C ASN A 151 11.28 -21.33 -10.63
N LYS A 152 10.99 -22.64 -10.56
CA LYS A 152 10.81 -23.34 -9.27
C LYS A 152 12.08 -23.14 -8.41
N GLY A 153 11.89 -22.56 -7.21
CA GLY A 153 12.99 -22.25 -6.27
C GLY A 153 13.75 -20.93 -6.54
N GLU A 154 13.33 -20.14 -7.53
CA GLU A 154 13.90 -18.82 -7.83
C GLU A 154 12.94 -17.71 -7.42
N SER A 155 13.43 -16.64 -6.79
CA SER A 155 12.60 -15.47 -6.52
C SER A 155 12.48 -14.56 -7.75
N THR A 156 11.36 -13.84 -7.87
CA THR A 156 11.15 -12.84 -8.95
C THR A 156 12.28 -11.82 -8.99
N LEU A 157 12.78 -11.36 -7.83
CA LEU A 157 13.91 -10.42 -7.75
C LEU A 157 15.21 -11.00 -8.34
N LYS A 158 15.51 -12.28 -8.11
CA LYS A 158 16.69 -12.93 -8.71
C LYS A 158 16.57 -12.98 -10.24
N LYS A 159 15.38 -13.28 -10.75
CA LYS A 159 15.11 -13.30 -12.19
C LYS A 159 15.25 -11.91 -12.82
N ILE A 160 14.73 -10.87 -12.19
CA ILE A 160 14.87 -9.48 -12.63
C ILE A 160 16.35 -9.10 -12.69
N LYS A 161 17.10 -9.32 -11.62
CA LYS A 161 18.55 -9.02 -11.60
C LYS A 161 19.29 -9.71 -12.74
N LYS A 162 19.04 -11.00 -12.95
CA LYS A 162 19.70 -11.80 -13.96
C LYS A 162 19.36 -11.35 -15.40
N GLN A 163 18.12 -10.99 -15.67
CA GLN A 163 17.65 -10.66 -17.02
C GLN A 163 17.80 -9.18 -17.41
N TYR A 164 17.72 -8.26 -16.44
CA TYR A 164 17.55 -6.83 -16.73
C TYR A 164 18.57 -5.91 -16.06
N CYS A 165 19.33 -6.40 -15.05
CA CYS A 165 20.31 -5.58 -14.35
C CYS A 165 21.77 -5.92 -14.69
N CYS A 166 22.03 -6.93 -15.51
CA CYS A 166 23.39 -7.40 -15.83
C CYS A 166 24.05 -6.72 -17.04
N HIS A 167 23.54 -5.58 -17.47
CA HIS A 167 24.15 -4.78 -18.54
C HIS A 167 24.43 -3.35 -18.03
N ARG A 168 25.41 -3.24 -17.17
CA ARG A 168 26.18 -2.00 -16.96
C ARG A 168 27.64 -2.29 -17.19
#